data_deec7f94aa0d61747fcef119dbc3f83e
#
_entry.id   deec7f94aa0d61747fcef119dbc3f83e
#
_cell.length_a   1.000
_cell.length_b   1.000
_cell.length_c   1.000
_cell.angle_alpha   90.00
_cell.angle_beta   90.00
_cell.angle_gamma   90.00
#
_symmetry.space_group_name_H-M   'P 1'
#
loop_
_entity.id
_entity.type
_entity.pdbx_description
1 polymer ?
#
loop_
_entity_poly.entity_id
_entity_poly.type
_entity_poly.pdbx_seq_one_letter_code
_entity_poly.pdbx_strand_id
1 'polypeptide(L)' 'VCVLDFRDVTFMDSSGIAIVIHAIRRMRELLGVVRVENVPPQPMKVLKASGMERIVVIEERSMAHEV' A
#
# COMPACT_ATOMS: atom_id res chain seq x y z
N VAL A 1 -1.25 -14.95 3.58
CA VAL A 1 -0.85 -13.70 2.93
C VAL A 1 -2.08 -12.95 2.48
N CYS A 2 -2.15 -11.69 2.84
CA CYS A 2 -3.22 -10.80 2.40
C CYS A 2 -2.64 -9.82 1.38
N VAL A 3 -3.30 -9.68 0.24
CA VAL A 3 -2.85 -8.78 -0.82
C VAL A 3 -3.88 -7.68 -0.98
N LEU A 4 -3.41 -6.44 -0.92
CA LEU A 4 -4.23 -5.26 -1.17
C LEU A 4 -3.84 -4.67 -2.51
N ASP A 5 -4.78 -4.57 -3.43
CA ASP A 5 -4.52 -4.08 -4.77
C ASP A 5 -4.94 -2.61 -4.86
N PHE A 6 -3.98 -1.74 -5.09
CA PHE A 6 -4.19 -0.30 -5.12
C PHE A 6 -4.27 0.25 -6.54
N ARG A 7 -4.41 -0.60 -7.54
CA ARG A 7 -4.33 -0.12 -8.93
C ARG A 7 -5.30 1.03 -9.24
N ASP A 8 -6.47 1.02 -8.61
CA ASP A 8 -7.47 2.05 -8.87
C ASP A 8 -7.44 3.21 -7.87
N VAL A 9 -6.50 3.19 -6.95
CA VAL A 9 -6.36 4.25 -5.96
C VAL A 9 -5.41 5.30 -6.50
N THR A 10 -5.93 6.32 -7.18
CA THR A 10 -5.10 7.30 -7.84
C THR A 10 -4.71 8.47 -6.95
N PHE A 11 -5.41 8.64 -5.83
CA PHE A 11 -5.11 9.71 -4.89
C PHE A 11 -5.36 9.24 -3.46
N MET A 12 -4.50 9.68 -2.53
CA MET A 12 -4.61 9.32 -1.13
C MET A 12 -4.14 10.51 -0.29
N ASP A 13 -4.87 10.82 0.78
CA ASP A 13 -4.49 11.88 1.69
C ASP A 13 -4.29 11.32 3.10
N SER A 14 -4.06 12.21 4.08
CA SER A 14 -3.75 11.76 5.44
C SER A 14 -4.92 10.99 6.09
N SER A 15 -6.15 11.33 5.75
CA SER A 15 -7.30 10.60 6.28
C SER A 15 -7.33 9.19 5.74
N GLY A 16 -7.09 9.05 4.44
CA GLY A 16 -7.07 7.74 3.81
C GLY A 16 -5.94 6.88 4.32
N ILE A 17 -4.76 7.48 4.52
CA ILE A 17 -3.63 6.70 5.00
C ILE A 17 -3.86 6.17 6.41
N ALA A 18 -4.53 6.94 7.26
CA ALA A 18 -4.82 6.47 8.61
C ALA A 18 -5.72 5.23 8.59
N ILE A 19 -6.72 5.22 7.72
CA ILE A 19 -7.61 4.08 7.59
C ILE A 19 -6.84 2.86 7.08
N VAL A 20 -5.99 3.06 6.08
CA VAL A 20 -5.19 1.98 5.51
C VAL A 20 -4.23 1.40 6.55
N ILE A 21 -3.57 2.26 7.31
CA ILE A 21 -2.65 1.81 8.35
C ILE A 21 -3.39 0.94 9.37
N HIS A 22 -4.56 1.38 9.79
CA HIS A 22 -5.34 0.64 10.78
C HIS A 22 -5.73 -0.73 10.23
N ALA A 23 -6.20 -0.77 9.00
CA ALA A 23 -6.60 -2.02 8.36
C ALA A 23 -5.42 -2.98 8.22
N ILE A 24 -4.27 -2.45 7.81
CA ILE A 24 -3.09 -3.29 7.61
C ILE A 24 -2.61 -3.88 8.94
N ARG A 25 -2.63 -3.08 10.00
CA ARG A 25 -2.23 -3.59 11.31
C ARG A 25 -3.14 -4.72 11.77
N ARG A 26 -4.45 -4.55 11.58
CA ARG A 26 -5.39 -5.59 11.94
C ARG A 26 -5.14 -6.87 11.15
N MET A 27 -4.91 -6.72 9.86
CA MET A 27 -4.64 -7.88 9.00
C MET A 27 -3.36 -8.59 9.38
N ARG A 28 -2.33 -7.83 9.74
CA ARG A 28 -1.07 -8.45 10.15
C ARG A 28 -1.24 -9.27 11.41
N GLU A 29 -2.04 -8.79 12.34
CA GLU A 29 -2.29 -9.54 13.58
C GLU A 29 -2.97 -10.87 13.29
N LEU A 30 -3.83 -10.90 12.29
CA LEU A 30 -4.60 -12.09 11.97
C LEU A 30 -3.93 -12.98 10.96
N LEU A 31 -3.24 -12.41 9.97
CA LEU A 31 -2.76 -13.15 8.82
C LEU A 31 -1.25 -13.25 8.72
N GLY A 32 -0.55 -12.43 9.46
CA GLY A 32 0.91 -12.46 9.51
C GLY A 32 1.61 -11.62 8.46
N VAL A 33 1.22 -11.71 7.21
CA VAL A 33 1.90 -11.01 6.12
C VAL A 33 0.90 -10.25 5.27
N VAL A 34 1.19 -8.99 5.00
CA VAL A 34 0.37 -8.15 4.13
C VAL A 34 1.23 -7.60 3.01
N ARG A 35 0.73 -7.66 1.79
CA ARG A 35 1.37 -7.05 0.61
C ARG A 35 0.43 -6.04 0.01
N VAL A 36 0.99 -4.90 -0.41
CA VAL A 36 0.25 -3.87 -1.12
C VAL A 36 0.82 -3.81 -2.53
N GLU A 37 -0.01 -4.06 -3.53
CA GLU A 37 0.44 -4.19 -4.91
C GLU A 37 -0.16 -3.15 -5.82
N ASN A 38 0.50 -2.91 -6.94
CA ASN A 38 0.03 -2.01 -7.99
C ASN A 38 -0.21 -0.59 -7.49
N VAL A 39 0.69 -0.09 -6.65
CA VAL A 39 0.52 1.23 -6.04
C VAL A 39 0.91 2.32 -7.02
N PRO A 40 -0.02 3.20 -7.39
CA PRO A 40 0.29 4.33 -8.27
C PRO A 40 1.22 5.35 -7.58
N PRO A 41 1.81 6.27 -8.36
CA PRO A 41 2.84 7.18 -7.82
C PRO A 41 2.41 8.04 -6.64
N GLN A 42 1.20 8.60 -6.67
CA GLN A 42 0.77 9.47 -5.58
C GLN A 42 0.54 8.71 -4.27
N PRO A 43 -0.23 7.60 -4.26
CA PRO A 43 -0.33 6.78 -3.06
C PRO A 43 1.02 6.23 -2.60
N MET A 44 1.91 5.91 -3.52
CA MET A 44 3.24 5.43 -3.16
C MET A 44 3.99 6.46 -2.33
N LYS A 45 3.95 7.73 -2.74
CA LYS A 45 4.58 8.80 -1.99
C LYS A 45 4.03 8.88 -0.57
N VAL A 46 2.71 8.79 -0.44
CA VAL A 46 2.06 8.90 0.85
C VAL A 46 2.42 7.72 1.75
N LEU A 47 2.42 6.52 1.19
CA LEU A 47 2.77 5.32 1.94
C LEU A 47 4.22 5.38 2.43
N LYS A 48 5.13 5.81 1.58
CA LYS A 48 6.53 5.92 1.98
C LYS A 48 6.73 7.00 3.03
N ALA A 49 6.05 8.13 2.88
CA ALA A 49 6.17 9.22 3.84
C ALA A 49 5.66 8.82 5.22
N SER A 50 4.70 7.91 5.29
CA SER A 50 4.16 7.45 6.55
C SER A 50 4.95 6.32 7.18
N GLY A 51 5.96 5.80 6.47
CA GLY A 51 6.79 4.71 6.99
C GLY A 51 6.17 3.33 6.82
N MET A 52 5.13 3.21 6.02
CA MET A 52 4.45 1.94 5.84
C MET A 52 5.36 0.86 5.26
N GLU A 53 6.35 1.24 4.48
CA GLU A 53 7.26 0.28 3.87
C GLU A 53 8.05 -0.52 4.90
N ARG A 54 8.05 -0.09 6.16
CA ARG A 54 8.73 -0.81 7.23
C ARG A 54 7.92 -1.96 7.79
N ILE A 55 6.62 -1.96 7.54
CA ILE A 55 5.74 -2.96 8.14
C ILE A 55 5.02 -3.82 7.12
N VAL A 56 5.00 -3.42 5.86
CA VAL A 56 4.37 -4.21 4.81
C VAL A 56 5.23 -4.18 3.57
N VAL A 57 5.02 -5.16 2.69
CA VAL A 57 5.67 -5.17 1.38
C VAL A 57 4.84 -4.30 0.45
N ILE A 58 5.47 -3.28 -0.14
CA ILE A 58 4.82 -2.37 -1.05
C ILE A 58 5.43 -2.53 -2.43
N GLU A 59 4.59 -2.79 -3.44
CA GLU A 59 5.04 -2.94 -4.81
C GLU A 59 4.38 -1.88 -5.68
N GLU A 60 5.19 -1.11 -6.38
CA GLU A 60 4.62 -0.09 -7.24
C GLU A 60 4.01 -0.71 -8.49
N ARG A 61 3.11 0.05 -9.11
CA ARG A 61 2.47 -0.39 -10.34
C ARG A 61 3.53 -0.55 -11.41
N SER A 62 3.49 -1.69 -12.08
CA SER A 62 4.48 -1.98 -13.10
C SER A 62 4.29 -1.12 -14.33
N MET A 63 5.39 -0.55 -14.81
CA MET A 63 5.39 0.22 -16.04
C MET A 63 6.36 -0.38 -17.05
N ALA A 64 6.98 -1.46 -16.69
CA ALA A 64 8.07 -1.99 -17.49
C ALA A 64 7.65 -2.40 -18.89
N HIS A 65 6.46 -2.86 -19.01
CA HIS A 65 5.97 -3.33 -20.30
C HIS A 65 5.79 -2.23 -21.32
N GLU A 66 5.91 -1.00 -20.88
CA GLU A 66 5.68 0.11 -21.77
C GLU A 66 6.79 0.41 -22.70
N VAL A 67 7.86 -0.18 -22.48
CA VAL A 67 8.96 0.04 -23.40
C VAL A 67 8.74 -0.70 -24.67
#